data_15e90d2c312f886708e528f2d7c7a470
#
_entry.id   15e90d2c312f886708e528f2d7c7a470
#
_cell.length_a   1.000
_cell.length_b   1.000
_cell.length_c   1.000
_cell.angle_alpha   90.00
_cell.angle_beta   90.00
_cell.angle_gamma   90.00
#
_symmetry.space_group_name_H-M   'P 1'
#
loop_
_entity.id
_entity.type
_entity.pdbx_description
1 polymer ?
#
loop_
_entity_poly.entity_id
_entity_poly.type
_entity_poly.pdbx_seq_one_letter_code
_entity_poly.pdbx_strand_id
1 'polypeptide(L)'
;MARLAGWFGPKFLLPALLAEEGREVKGYLELHERSIGSPAGRPALRLAKESKEHAERLAGLLGRPGEPWHQTGAGGFVRNVVYGFNDGLTANFGLVAGMIGAQGSLDTAGHAVVVAGLAGAVADALSMGSSGYLAAKSEREVYEHEIAMEREEIRLMPELETEELSLIYQAKGISEPEARRMAEVIMADPERALAEKVREELKIGDASSTPMREALVTGSATLIGALIPVAPLLISTAPWALWTSFAVAMLSHFFVGAARSLFTGRGIMRSGIDMLVVGLGVAVVGYFLGDWLVKLL
;
A
#
# COMPACT_ATOMS: atom_id res chain seq x y z
N MET A 1 5.02 -22.68 -16.10
CA MET A 1 6.13 -21.72 -16.31
C MET A 1 6.70 -21.80 -17.74
N ALA A 2 7.21 -22.93 -18.23
CA ALA A 2 7.83 -23.02 -19.58
C ALA A 2 6.92 -22.60 -20.74
N ARG A 3 5.61 -22.91 -20.71
CA ARG A 3 4.64 -22.48 -21.76
C ARG A 3 4.36 -20.97 -21.72
N LEU A 4 4.34 -20.34 -20.55
CA LEU A 4 4.17 -18.89 -20.41
C LEU A 4 5.41 -18.12 -20.88
N ALA A 5 6.60 -18.64 -20.61
CA ALA A 5 7.86 -18.08 -21.14
C ALA A 5 7.92 -18.08 -22.67
N GLY A 6 7.34 -19.12 -23.31
CA GLY A 6 7.24 -19.21 -24.77
C GLY A 6 6.28 -18.20 -25.40
N TRP A 7 5.24 -17.76 -24.67
CA TRP A 7 4.22 -16.83 -25.19
C TRP A 7 4.54 -15.36 -24.91
N PHE A 8 5.10 -15.04 -23.72
CA PHE A 8 5.31 -13.66 -23.26
C PHE A 8 6.78 -13.27 -23.13
N GLY A 9 7.70 -14.21 -23.46
CA GLY A 9 9.13 -14.01 -23.32
C GLY A 9 9.66 -14.20 -21.88
N PRO A 10 10.96 -14.53 -21.71
CA PRO A 10 11.53 -14.83 -20.39
C PRO A 10 11.49 -13.63 -19.43
N LYS A 11 11.59 -12.39 -19.93
CA LYS A 11 11.55 -11.18 -19.11
C LYS A 11 10.22 -10.99 -18.37
N PHE A 12 9.12 -11.52 -18.90
CA PHE A 12 7.80 -11.46 -18.25
C PHE A 12 7.74 -12.28 -16.95
N LEU A 13 8.52 -13.36 -16.87
CA LEU A 13 8.55 -14.24 -15.70
C LEU A 13 9.53 -13.80 -14.61
N LEU A 14 10.50 -12.93 -14.93
CA LEU A 14 11.51 -12.49 -13.96
C LEU A 14 10.93 -11.89 -12.67
N PRO A 15 9.87 -11.03 -12.69
CA PRO A 15 9.27 -10.52 -11.46
C PRO A 15 8.63 -11.60 -10.60
N ALA A 16 8.00 -12.61 -11.22
CA ALA A 16 7.40 -13.72 -10.50
C ALA A 16 8.45 -14.64 -9.87
N LEU A 17 9.53 -14.93 -10.60
CA LEU A 17 10.66 -15.69 -10.09
C LEU A 17 11.36 -14.96 -8.93
N LEU A 18 11.56 -13.66 -9.07
CA LEU A 18 12.14 -12.83 -8.01
C LEU A 18 11.28 -12.84 -6.73
N ALA A 19 9.96 -12.75 -6.88
CA ALA A 19 9.03 -12.83 -5.75
C ALA A 19 9.03 -14.24 -5.09
N GLU A 20 9.25 -15.30 -5.86
CA GLU A 20 9.39 -16.67 -5.35
C GLU A 20 10.66 -16.82 -4.52
N GLU A 21 11.82 -16.45 -5.07
CA GLU A 21 13.10 -16.49 -4.35
C GLU A 21 13.03 -15.67 -3.04
N GLY A 22 12.40 -14.50 -3.06
CA GLY A 22 12.18 -13.70 -1.86
C GLY A 22 11.31 -14.38 -0.80
N ARG A 23 10.32 -15.19 -1.20
CA ARG A 23 9.53 -16.02 -0.29
C ARG A 23 10.35 -17.17 0.28
N GLU A 24 11.17 -17.80 -0.54
CA GLU A 24 12.06 -18.87 -0.13
C GLU A 24 13.07 -18.41 0.89
N VAL A 25 13.72 -17.25 0.69
CA VAL A 25 14.63 -16.65 1.67
C VAL A 25 13.95 -16.52 3.04
N LYS A 26 12.73 -15.94 3.09
CA LYS A 26 11.99 -15.79 4.34
C LYS A 26 11.64 -17.14 4.96
N GLY A 27 11.13 -18.08 4.17
CA GLY A 27 10.76 -19.42 4.63
C GLY A 27 11.94 -20.19 5.21
N TYR A 28 13.11 -20.13 4.57
CA TYR A 28 14.31 -20.81 5.06
C TYR A 28 14.91 -20.12 6.30
N LEU A 29 14.81 -18.80 6.43
CA LEU A 29 15.20 -18.09 7.66
C LEU A 29 14.30 -18.46 8.82
N GLU A 30 12.98 -18.49 8.65
CA GLU A 30 12.04 -18.96 9.67
C GLU A 30 12.29 -20.41 10.07
N LEU A 31 12.59 -21.28 9.09
CA LEU A 31 12.95 -22.67 9.35
C LEU A 31 14.25 -22.76 10.14
N HIS A 32 15.24 -21.95 9.80
CA HIS A 32 16.50 -21.88 10.56
C HIS A 32 16.25 -21.47 12.02
N GLU A 33 15.48 -20.41 12.27
CA GLU A 33 15.14 -19.95 13.61
C GLU A 33 14.45 -21.03 14.45
N ARG A 34 13.47 -21.75 13.85
CA ARG A 34 12.75 -22.84 14.51
C ARG A 34 13.62 -24.08 14.72
N SER A 35 14.72 -24.20 14.02
CA SER A 35 15.60 -25.37 14.00
C SER A 35 16.98 -25.08 14.63
N ILE A 36 17.13 -24.00 15.37
CA ILE A 36 18.37 -23.68 16.08
C ILE A 36 18.70 -24.83 17.04
N GLY A 37 19.93 -25.38 16.93
CA GLY A 37 20.39 -26.52 17.71
C GLY A 37 20.02 -27.90 17.13
N SER A 38 19.26 -27.96 16.03
CA SER A 38 18.96 -29.22 15.33
C SER A 38 19.85 -29.41 14.07
N PRO A 39 19.96 -30.67 13.54
CA PRO A 39 20.66 -30.93 12.29
C PRO A 39 20.11 -30.17 11.06
N ALA A 40 18.86 -29.72 11.10
CA ALA A 40 18.18 -29.01 10.02
C ALA A 40 18.52 -27.49 9.94
N GLY A 41 18.98 -26.90 11.04
CA GLY A 41 19.23 -25.46 11.09
C GLY A 41 20.33 -24.98 10.16
N ARG A 42 21.46 -25.70 10.03
CA ARG A 42 22.54 -25.34 9.11
C ARG A 42 22.16 -25.47 7.63
N PRO A 43 21.51 -26.56 7.16
CA PRO A 43 20.99 -26.64 5.81
C PRO A 43 19.99 -25.53 5.47
N ALA A 44 19.07 -25.20 6.38
CA ALA A 44 18.10 -24.12 6.16
C ALA A 44 18.78 -22.75 5.92
N LEU A 45 19.78 -22.42 6.72
CA LEU A 45 20.55 -21.17 6.53
C LEU A 45 21.33 -21.16 5.21
N ARG A 46 21.85 -22.33 4.77
CA ARG A 46 22.54 -22.44 3.49
C ARG A 46 21.57 -22.22 2.32
N LEU A 47 20.38 -22.84 2.36
CA LEU A 47 19.36 -22.64 1.35
C LEU A 47 18.89 -21.17 1.30
N ALA A 48 18.71 -20.51 2.47
CA ALA A 48 18.40 -19.08 2.50
C ALA A 48 19.44 -18.22 1.78
N LYS A 49 20.74 -18.54 1.94
CA LYS A 49 21.82 -17.83 1.25
C LYS A 49 21.81 -18.09 -0.27
N GLU A 50 21.59 -19.33 -0.69
CA GLU A 50 21.51 -19.69 -2.12
C GLU A 50 20.32 -18.97 -2.80
N SER A 51 19.12 -18.97 -2.18
CA SER A 51 17.96 -18.22 -2.68
C SER A 51 18.20 -16.70 -2.69
N LYS A 52 18.94 -16.16 -1.70
CA LYS A 52 19.37 -14.75 -1.69
C LYS A 52 20.21 -14.41 -2.92
N GLU A 53 21.23 -15.20 -3.22
CA GLU A 53 22.09 -14.98 -4.39
C GLU A 53 21.31 -15.06 -5.71
N HIS A 54 20.36 -15.99 -5.83
CA HIS A 54 19.47 -16.08 -6.98
C HIS A 54 18.61 -14.83 -7.15
N ALA A 55 18.00 -14.37 -6.06
CA ALA A 55 17.18 -13.17 -6.04
C ALA A 55 17.98 -11.92 -6.43
N GLU A 56 19.21 -11.76 -5.94
CA GLU A 56 20.10 -10.65 -6.31
C GLU A 56 20.44 -10.67 -7.81
N ARG A 57 20.71 -11.84 -8.38
CA ARG A 57 20.95 -11.99 -9.84
C ARG A 57 19.71 -11.63 -10.67
N LEU A 58 18.53 -12.09 -10.24
CA LEU A 58 17.26 -11.77 -10.89
C LEU A 58 16.94 -10.27 -10.80
N ALA A 59 17.18 -9.65 -9.64
CA ALA A 59 17.04 -8.22 -9.43
C ALA A 59 17.95 -7.41 -10.34
N GLY A 60 19.21 -7.84 -10.50
CA GLY A 60 20.17 -7.24 -11.44
C GLY A 60 19.68 -7.28 -12.90
N LEU A 61 19.09 -8.42 -13.34
CA LEU A 61 18.49 -8.54 -14.67
C LEU A 61 17.27 -7.63 -14.90
N LEU A 62 16.58 -7.26 -13.82
CA LEU A 62 15.44 -6.34 -13.83
C LEU A 62 15.84 -4.87 -13.65
N GLY A 63 17.14 -4.58 -13.45
CA GLY A 63 17.62 -3.23 -13.14
C GLY A 63 17.10 -2.68 -11.80
N ARG A 64 16.78 -3.54 -10.85
CA ARG A 64 16.29 -3.20 -9.51
C ARG A 64 17.40 -3.41 -8.49
N PRO A 65 18.10 -2.36 -8.02
CA PRO A 65 19.11 -2.49 -6.98
C PRO A 65 18.47 -2.79 -5.63
N GLY A 66 19.18 -3.53 -4.77
CA GLY A 66 18.78 -3.81 -3.40
C GLY A 66 18.23 -5.22 -3.17
N GLU A 67 17.82 -5.48 -1.95
CA GLU A 67 17.26 -6.76 -1.52
C GLU A 67 15.74 -6.80 -1.82
N PRO A 68 15.29 -7.54 -2.84
CA PRO A 68 13.92 -7.46 -3.35
C PRO A 68 12.86 -8.02 -2.39
N TRP A 69 13.26 -8.68 -1.32
CA TRP A 69 12.35 -9.11 -0.23
C TRP A 69 12.11 -8.00 0.81
N HIS A 70 12.88 -6.92 0.82
CA HIS A 70 12.64 -5.71 1.57
C HIS A 70 11.86 -4.71 0.71
N GLN A 71 10.54 -4.88 0.66
CA GLN A 71 9.66 -4.05 -0.19
C GLN A 71 9.24 -2.75 0.51
N THR A 72 10.17 -2.01 1.08
CA THR A 72 9.87 -0.75 1.76
C THR A 72 9.26 0.30 0.84
N GLY A 73 9.70 0.39 -0.43
CA GLY A 73 9.14 1.31 -1.42
C GLY A 73 7.79 0.88 -2.03
N ALA A 74 7.48 -0.43 -2.05
CA ALA A 74 6.20 -0.92 -2.57
C ALA A 74 5.04 -0.74 -1.57
N GLY A 75 5.34 -0.58 -0.28
CA GLY A 75 4.33 -0.48 0.78
C GLY A 75 3.36 0.70 0.58
N GLY A 76 3.84 1.83 0.11
CA GLY A 76 3.01 3.00 -0.19
C GLY A 76 2.01 2.74 -1.33
N PHE A 77 2.50 2.22 -2.46
CA PHE A 77 1.65 1.91 -3.62
C PHE A 77 0.56 0.88 -3.28
N VAL A 78 0.96 -0.25 -2.68
CA VAL A 78 0.01 -1.32 -2.31
C VAL A 78 -1.01 -0.82 -1.29
N ARG A 79 -0.55 -0.02 -0.30
CA ARG A 79 -1.45 0.61 0.65
C ARG A 79 -2.52 1.44 -0.06
N ASN A 80 -2.13 2.31 -0.98
CA ASN A 80 -3.06 3.20 -1.68
C ASN A 80 -4.04 2.43 -2.58
N VAL A 81 -3.59 1.37 -3.26
CA VAL A 81 -4.46 0.48 -4.03
C VAL A 81 -5.47 -0.23 -3.11
N VAL A 82 -4.99 -0.84 -2.02
CA VAL A 82 -5.86 -1.59 -1.11
C VAL A 82 -6.84 -0.68 -0.39
N TYR A 83 -6.39 0.48 0.08
CA TYR A 83 -7.28 1.43 0.76
C TYR A 83 -8.29 2.06 -0.21
N GLY A 84 -7.84 2.54 -1.38
CA GLY A 84 -8.76 3.11 -2.36
C GLY A 84 -9.82 2.10 -2.81
N PHE A 85 -9.41 0.88 -3.15
CA PHE A 85 -10.34 -0.17 -3.55
C PHE A 85 -11.34 -0.52 -2.43
N ASN A 86 -10.84 -0.69 -1.19
CA ASN A 86 -11.70 -1.01 -0.05
C ASN A 86 -12.67 0.14 0.27
N ASP A 87 -12.20 1.37 0.19
CA ASP A 87 -13.01 2.56 0.45
C ASP A 87 -14.18 2.63 -0.53
N GLY A 88 -13.91 2.60 -1.84
CA GLY A 88 -14.95 2.59 -2.86
C GLY A 88 -15.92 1.41 -2.74
N LEU A 89 -15.39 0.20 -2.51
CA LEU A 89 -16.23 -0.99 -2.32
C LEU A 89 -17.17 -0.81 -1.12
N THR A 90 -16.64 -0.37 0.02
CA THR A 90 -17.37 -0.29 1.28
C THR A 90 -18.39 0.86 1.26
N ALA A 91 -17.96 2.06 0.83
CA ALA A 91 -18.82 3.23 0.79
C ALA A 91 -20.00 3.03 -0.16
N ASN A 92 -19.72 2.55 -1.37
CA ASN A 92 -20.76 2.38 -2.38
C ASN A 92 -21.67 1.17 -2.09
N PHE A 93 -21.13 0.12 -1.45
CA PHE A 93 -21.95 -0.98 -0.96
C PHE A 93 -22.94 -0.52 0.12
N GLY A 94 -22.50 0.34 1.06
CA GLY A 94 -23.35 0.99 2.04
C GLY A 94 -24.40 1.90 1.41
N LEU A 95 -24.04 2.68 0.41
CA LEU A 95 -24.95 3.54 -0.34
C LEU A 95 -26.05 2.73 -1.04
N VAL A 96 -25.67 1.67 -1.76
CA VAL A 96 -26.62 0.75 -2.42
C VAL A 96 -27.55 0.11 -1.40
N ALA A 97 -27.03 -0.39 -0.29
CA ALA A 97 -27.85 -0.96 0.79
C ALA A 97 -28.82 0.07 1.39
N GLY A 98 -28.34 1.30 1.61
CA GLY A 98 -29.17 2.41 2.11
C GLY A 98 -30.31 2.80 1.16
N MET A 99 -30.02 2.89 -0.13
CA MET A 99 -31.03 3.16 -1.15
C MET A 99 -32.09 2.05 -1.23
N ILE A 100 -31.69 0.80 -1.04
CA ILE A 100 -32.65 -0.32 -1.00
C ILE A 100 -33.50 -0.26 0.27
N GLY A 101 -32.91 0.03 1.42
CA GLY A 101 -33.62 0.23 2.68
C GLY A 101 -34.65 1.36 2.59
N ALA A 102 -34.31 2.48 1.96
CA ALA A 102 -35.17 3.64 1.77
C ALA A 102 -36.42 3.37 0.90
N GLN A 103 -36.32 2.45 -0.06
CA GLN A 103 -37.39 2.25 -1.02
C GLN A 103 -38.34 1.07 -0.70
N GLY A 104 -38.05 0.29 0.32
CA GLY A 104 -38.89 -0.80 0.83
C GLY A 104 -39.09 -1.98 -0.13
N SER A 105 -38.90 -1.79 -1.45
CA SER A 105 -38.91 -2.85 -2.46
C SER A 105 -38.00 -2.52 -3.63
N LEU A 106 -37.46 -3.56 -4.28
CA LEU A 106 -36.56 -3.46 -5.42
C LEU A 106 -37.24 -3.04 -6.73
N ASP A 107 -38.51 -3.36 -6.87
CA ASP A 107 -39.26 -3.08 -8.11
C ASP A 107 -39.43 -1.58 -8.36
N THR A 108 -39.44 -0.78 -7.29
CA THR A 108 -39.50 0.68 -7.34
C THR A 108 -38.11 1.34 -7.31
N ALA A 109 -37.11 0.64 -6.77
CA ALA A 109 -35.76 1.15 -6.52
C ALA A 109 -34.81 1.10 -7.72
N GLY A 110 -35.01 0.19 -8.66
CA GLY A 110 -33.99 -0.30 -9.60
C GLY A 110 -33.15 0.78 -10.27
N HIS A 111 -33.77 1.73 -10.98
CA HIS A 111 -33.03 2.79 -11.67
C HIS A 111 -32.38 3.81 -10.71
N ALA A 112 -33.07 4.17 -9.63
CA ALA A 112 -32.56 5.14 -8.66
C ALA A 112 -31.30 4.60 -7.93
N VAL A 113 -31.29 3.31 -7.58
CA VAL A 113 -30.13 2.65 -6.97
C VAL A 113 -28.93 2.63 -7.93
N VAL A 114 -29.17 2.32 -9.21
CA VAL A 114 -28.11 2.31 -10.24
C VAL A 114 -27.53 3.72 -10.43
N VAL A 115 -28.39 4.73 -10.59
CA VAL A 115 -27.95 6.12 -10.77
C VAL A 115 -27.19 6.62 -9.54
N ALA A 116 -27.70 6.37 -8.34
CA ALA A 116 -27.03 6.74 -7.10
C ALA A 116 -25.69 6.01 -6.93
N GLY A 117 -25.65 4.71 -7.24
CA GLY A 117 -24.42 3.92 -7.17
C GLY A 117 -23.36 4.37 -8.17
N LEU A 118 -23.74 4.71 -9.41
CA LEU A 118 -22.81 5.26 -10.41
C LEU A 118 -22.31 6.66 -10.03
N ALA A 119 -23.22 7.54 -9.60
CA ALA A 119 -22.86 8.89 -9.16
C ALA A 119 -21.96 8.82 -7.91
N GLY A 120 -22.27 7.94 -6.95
CA GLY A 120 -21.45 7.66 -5.79
C GLY A 120 -20.06 7.17 -6.17
N ALA A 121 -19.96 6.20 -7.07
CA ALA A 121 -18.68 5.66 -7.52
C ALA A 121 -17.77 6.74 -8.14
N VAL A 122 -18.33 7.62 -8.98
CA VAL A 122 -17.59 8.73 -9.59
C VAL A 122 -17.19 9.77 -8.54
N ALA A 123 -18.11 10.17 -7.68
CA ALA A 123 -17.85 11.17 -6.63
C ALA A 123 -16.76 10.69 -5.67
N ASP A 124 -16.84 9.44 -5.24
CA ASP A 124 -15.88 8.83 -4.33
C ASP A 124 -14.51 8.69 -4.97
N ALA A 125 -14.43 8.23 -6.22
CA ALA A 125 -13.18 8.14 -6.97
C ALA A 125 -12.49 9.51 -7.14
N LEU A 126 -13.26 10.57 -7.42
CA LEU A 126 -12.73 11.93 -7.53
C LEU A 126 -12.29 12.48 -6.17
N SER A 127 -13.05 12.21 -5.11
CA SER A 127 -12.71 12.58 -3.73
C SER A 127 -11.42 11.94 -3.29
N MET A 128 -11.30 10.61 -3.43
CA MET A 128 -10.11 9.86 -3.06
C MET A 128 -8.89 10.20 -3.93
N GLY A 129 -9.11 10.40 -5.23
CA GLY A 129 -8.06 10.84 -6.15
C GLY A 129 -7.52 12.23 -5.79
N SER A 130 -8.40 13.18 -5.50
CA SER A 130 -7.99 14.54 -5.09
C SER A 130 -7.29 14.54 -3.72
N SER A 131 -7.77 13.72 -2.79
CA SER A 131 -7.14 13.56 -1.47
C SER A 131 -5.74 12.95 -1.58
N GLY A 132 -5.57 11.92 -2.42
CA GLY A 132 -4.26 11.32 -2.71
C GLY A 132 -3.29 12.32 -3.35
N TYR A 133 -3.80 13.16 -4.29
CA TYR A 133 -3.01 14.23 -4.89
C TYR A 133 -2.53 15.24 -3.84
N LEU A 134 -3.47 15.77 -3.04
CA LEU A 134 -3.17 16.80 -2.05
C LEU A 134 -2.24 16.28 -0.96
N ALA A 135 -2.43 15.05 -0.49
CA ALA A 135 -1.56 14.43 0.50
C ALA A 135 -0.11 14.32 -0.01
N ALA A 136 0.08 13.75 -1.20
CA ALA A 136 1.42 13.61 -1.79
C ALA A 136 2.06 14.96 -2.16
N LYS A 137 1.25 15.94 -2.58
CA LYS A 137 1.73 17.30 -2.85
C LYS A 137 2.19 17.99 -1.57
N SER A 138 1.37 17.94 -0.51
CA SER A 138 1.71 18.56 0.77
C SER A 138 2.95 17.92 1.40
N GLU A 139 3.08 16.60 1.35
CA GLU A 139 4.27 15.90 1.83
C GLU A 139 5.52 16.37 1.08
N ARG A 140 5.44 16.47 -0.23
CA ARG A 140 6.53 16.97 -1.06
C ARG A 140 6.89 18.42 -0.75
N GLU A 141 5.90 19.30 -0.59
CA GLU A 141 6.12 20.71 -0.26
C GLU A 141 6.79 20.86 1.12
N VAL A 142 6.41 20.03 2.10
CA VAL A 142 7.09 19.98 3.40
C VAL A 142 8.54 19.55 3.23
N TYR A 143 8.81 18.47 2.50
CA TYR A 143 10.19 18.02 2.28
C TYR A 143 11.06 19.04 1.56
N GLU A 144 10.52 19.69 0.51
CA GLU A 144 11.23 20.77 -0.20
C GLU A 144 11.54 21.96 0.73
N HIS A 145 10.63 22.28 1.66
CA HIS A 145 10.83 23.33 2.65
C HIS A 145 11.92 22.96 3.67
N GLU A 146 11.85 21.77 4.27
CA GLU A 146 12.84 21.28 5.23
C GLU A 146 14.24 21.20 4.59
N ILE A 147 14.35 20.67 3.38
CA ILE A 147 15.62 20.61 2.64
C ILE A 147 16.18 22.03 2.36
N ALA A 148 15.30 22.99 2.07
CA ALA A 148 15.73 24.38 1.85
C ALA A 148 16.21 25.04 3.15
N MET A 149 15.55 24.76 4.27
CA MET A 149 16.00 25.23 5.59
C MET A 149 17.37 24.62 5.95
N GLU A 150 17.51 23.31 5.82
CA GLU A 150 18.77 22.61 6.10
C GLU A 150 19.96 23.15 5.27
N ARG A 151 19.70 23.43 3.99
CA ARG A 151 20.73 24.08 3.14
C ARG A 151 21.16 25.45 3.66
N GLU A 152 20.22 26.22 4.17
CA GLU A 152 20.51 27.53 4.73
C GLU A 152 21.25 27.45 6.08
N GLU A 153 20.94 26.47 6.92
CA GLU A 153 21.61 26.18 8.19
C GLU A 153 23.06 25.77 7.95
N ILE A 154 23.31 24.83 7.03
CA ILE A 154 24.67 24.44 6.61
C ILE A 154 25.47 25.67 6.14
N ARG A 155 24.83 26.61 5.43
CA ARG A 155 25.49 27.82 4.92
C ARG A 155 25.80 28.83 6.03
N LEU A 156 24.89 29.03 6.98
CA LEU A 156 24.96 30.09 7.98
C LEU A 156 25.64 29.62 9.28
N MET A 157 25.51 28.36 9.64
CA MET A 157 25.96 27.81 10.92
C MET A 157 26.75 26.50 10.77
N PRO A 158 27.76 26.43 9.87
CA PRO A 158 28.44 25.17 9.52
C PRO A 158 29.11 24.48 10.72
N GLU A 159 29.52 25.23 11.74
CA GLU A 159 30.13 24.65 12.94
C GLU A 159 29.09 23.92 13.79
N LEU A 160 27.89 24.47 13.94
CA LEU A 160 26.80 23.86 14.67
C LEU A 160 26.33 22.58 13.96
N GLU A 161 26.14 22.67 12.64
CA GLU A 161 25.74 21.54 11.81
C GLU A 161 26.75 20.41 11.83
N THR A 162 28.06 20.72 11.93
CA THR A 162 29.12 19.73 12.11
C THR A 162 28.99 19.03 13.45
N GLU A 163 28.69 19.76 14.51
CA GLU A 163 28.49 19.21 15.85
C GLU A 163 27.26 18.29 15.90
N GLU A 164 26.13 18.71 15.32
CA GLU A 164 24.92 17.91 15.24
C GLU A 164 25.14 16.61 14.47
N LEU A 165 25.78 16.64 13.31
CA LEU A 165 26.11 15.45 12.54
C LEU A 165 27.05 14.53 13.33
N SER A 166 28.01 15.08 14.09
CA SER A 166 28.85 14.31 14.98
C SER A 166 28.03 13.61 16.08
N LEU A 167 27.07 14.29 16.68
CA LEU A 167 26.18 13.71 17.70
C LEU A 167 25.30 12.59 17.13
N ILE A 168 24.81 12.75 15.90
CA ILE A 168 24.06 11.69 15.19
C ILE A 168 24.92 10.42 15.04
N TYR A 169 26.18 10.57 14.66
CA TYR A 169 27.10 9.44 14.52
C TYR A 169 27.47 8.81 15.88
N GLN A 170 27.64 9.61 16.92
CA GLN A 170 27.84 9.10 18.28
C GLN A 170 26.63 8.29 18.76
N ALA A 171 25.41 8.73 18.45
CA ALA A 171 24.19 7.98 18.76
C ALA A 171 24.12 6.62 18.05
N LYS A 172 24.85 6.46 16.93
CA LYS A 172 25.04 5.18 16.22
C LYS A 172 26.16 4.32 16.80
N GLY A 173 26.83 4.76 17.87
CA GLY A 173 27.89 4.01 18.55
C GLY A 173 29.30 4.29 18.03
N ILE A 174 29.49 5.32 17.20
CA ILE A 174 30.82 5.77 16.74
C ILE A 174 31.48 6.57 17.88
N SER A 175 32.76 6.37 18.10
CA SER A 175 33.49 7.14 19.13
C SER A 175 33.50 8.64 18.79
N GLU A 176 33.47 9.50 19.82
CA GLU A 176 33.42 10.97 19.63
C GLU A 176 34.52 11.49 18.70
N PRO A 177 35.83 11.10 18.83
CA PRO A 177 36.88 11.61 17.94
C PRO A 177 36.71 11.17 16.47
N GLU A 178 36.13 9.99 16.23
CA GLU A 178 35.86 9.47 14.89
C GLU A 178 34.61 10.11 14.28
N ALA A 179 33.54 10.22 15.07
CA ALA A 179 32.30 10.88 14.67
C ALA A 179 32.55 12.32 14.23
N ARG A 180 33.35 13.07 15.00
CA ARG A 180 33.73 14.44 14.68
C ARG A 180 34.52 14.53 13.38
N ARG A 181 35.52 13.67 13.19
CA ARG A 181 36.29 13.63 11.94
C ARG A 181 35.41 13.29 10.73
N MET A 182 34.48 12.35 10.88
CA MET A 182 33.55 12.02 9.81
C MET A 182 32.66 13.20 9.45
N ALA A 183 32.11 13.88 10.44
CA ALA A 183 31.29 15.06 10.25
C ALA A 183 32.07 16.19 9.54
N GLU A 184 33.27 16.51 9.98
CA GLU A 184 34.15 17.52 9.37
C GLU A 184 34.44 17.19 7.88
N VAL A 185 34.72 15.93 7.55
CA VAL A 185 34.98 15.50 6.16
C VAL A 185 33.73 15.62 5.27
N ILE A 186 32.55 15.34 5.81
CA ILE A 186 31.28 15.45 5.08
C ILE A 186 30.90 16.91 4.91
N MET A 187 31.00 17.71 5.96
CA MET A 187 30.64 19.12 5.96
C MET A 187 31.60 20.00 5.12
N ALA A 188 32.78 19.48 4.73
CA ALA A 188 33.68 20.17 3.80
C ALA A 188 33.08 20.34 2.37
N ASP A 189 32.09 19.57 2.01
CA ASP A 189 31.33 19.68 0.74
C ASP A 189 29.86 19.96 1.04
N PRO A 190 29.32 21.16 0.77
CA PRO A 190 27.96 21.51 1.11
C PRO A 190 26.88 20.63 0.51
N GLU A 191 27.06 20.14 -0.73
CA GLU A 191 26.06 19.27 -1.35
C GLU A 191 26.08 17.86 -0.73
N ARG A 192 27.26 17.38 -0.35
CA ARG A 192 27.43 16.13 0.37
C ARG A 192 26.89 16.23 1.79
N ALA A 193 27.14 17.36 2.45
CA ALA A 193 26.60 17.66 3.77
C ALA A 193 25.09 17.64 3.77
N LEU A 194 24.46 18.35 2.83
CA LEU A 194 23.00 18.36 2.66
C LEU A 194 22.44 16.97 2.42
N ALA A 195 23.03 16.18 1.51
CA ALA A 195 22.57 14.84 1.22
C ALA A 195 22.63 13.91 2.45
N GLU A 196 23.69 14.06 3.26
CA GLU A 196 23.86 13.28 4.49
C GLU A 196 22.88 13.70 5.59
N LYS A 197 22.70 15.02 5.80
CA LYS A 197 21.74 15.57 6.77
C LYS A 197 20.30 15.21 6.40
N VAL A 198 19.91 15.34 5.13
CA VAL A 198 18.59 14.91 4.63
C VAL A 198 18.32 13.43 4.96
N ARG A 199 19.31 12.58 4.81
CA ARG A 199 19.19 11.15 5.08
C ARG A 199 19.16 10.82 6.56
N GLU A 200 20.04 11.43 7.36
CA GLU A 200 20.30 11.02 8.72
C GLU A 200 19.47 11.77 9.75
N GLU A 201 19.23 13.05 9.53
CA GLU A 201 18.49 13.92 10.43
C GLU A 201 17.02 14.00 10.00
N LEU A 202 16.76 14.48 8.79
CA LEU A 202 15.39 14.63 8.29
C LEU A 202 14.72 13.29 7.98
N LYS A 203 15.52 12.23 7.78
CA LYS A 203 15.05 10.87 7.43
C LYS A 203 14.11 10.85 6.22
N ILE A 204 14.31 11.82 5.34
CA ILE A 204 13.57 11.90 4.08
C ILE A 204 14.16 10.84 3.14
N GLY A 205 13.35 9.83 2.83
CA GLY A 205 13.68 8.84 1.83
C GLY A 205 13.45 9.35 0.42
N ASP A 206 13.89 8.57 -0.58
CA ASP A 206 13.61 8.87 -1.98
C ASP A 206 12.09 8.98 -2.20
N ALA A 207 11.60 10.18 -2.45
CA ALA A 207 10.20 10.45 -2.80
C ALA A 207 9.90 9.82 -4.17
N SER A 208 9.48 8.55 -4.16
CA SER A 208 9.32 7.74 -5.37
C SER A 208 8.02 8.00 -6.13
N SER A 209 7.05 8.70 -5.53
CA SER A 209 5.74 8.91 -6.13
C SER A 209 5.47 10.38 -6.45
N THR A 210 4.91 10.61 -7.64
CA THR A 210 4.43 11.95 -8.00
C THR A 210 2.99 12.12 -7.54
N PRO A 211 2.55 13.36 -7.14
CA PRO A 211 1.17 13.60 -6.71
C PRO A 211 0.12 13.11 -7.71
N MET A 212 0.37 13.26 -9.01
CA MET A 212 -0.53 12.79 -10.05
C MET A 212 -0.64 11.26 -10.09
N ARG A 213 0.47 10.55 -9.87
CA ARG A 213 0.45 9.08 -9.79
C ARG A 213 -0.37 8.59 -8.61
N GLU A 214 -0.20 9.23 -7.44
CA GLU A 214 -0.99 8.91 -6.24
C GLU A 214 -2.49 9.14 -6.46
N ALA A 215 -2.85 10.28 -7.07
CA ALA A 215 -4.22 10.58 -7.45
C ALA A 215 -4.84 9.50 -8.36
N LEU A 216 -4.13 9.15 -9.44
CA LEU A 216 -4.61 8.16 -10.40
C LEU A 216 -4.71 6.75 -9.80
N VAL A 217 -3.72 6.35 -9.00
CA VAL A 217 -3.72 5.03 -8.36
C VAL A 217 -4.88 4.92 -7.37
N THR A 218 -4.99 5.88 -6.45
CA THR A 218 -6.03 5.86 -5.42
C THR A 218 -7.42 6.01 -6.02
N GLY A 219 -7.62 7.02 -6.89
CA GLY A 219 -8.92 7.28 -7.50
C GLY A 219 -9.40 6.13 -8.41
N SER A 220 -8.51 5.53 -9.22
CA SER A 220 -8.89 4.39 -10.05
C SER A 220 -9.19 3.14 -9.23
N ALA A 221 -8.42 2.88 -8.17
CA ALA A 221 -8.70 1.78 -7.26
C ALA A 221 -10.06 1.93 -6.57
N THR A 222 -10.38 3.15 -6.11
CA THR A 222 -11.68 3.51 -5.53
C THR A 222 -12.81 3.30 -6.52
N LEU A 223 -12.66 3.77 -7.77
CA LEU A 223 -13.67 3.59 -8.81
C LEU A 223 -13.95 2.11 -9.06
N ILE A 224 -12.90 1.30 -9.21
CA ILE A 224 -13.04 -0.15 -9.44
C ILE A 224 -13.77 -0.80 -8.27
N GLY A 225 -13.38 -0.49 -7.02
CA GLY A 225 -14.04 -1.01 -5.82
C GLY A 225 -15.52 -0.62 -5.76
N ALA A 226 -15.82 0.66 -6.02
CA ALA A 226 -17.18 1.20 -5.96
C ALA A 226 -18.11 0.63 -7.05
N LEU A 227 -17.58 0.27 -8.21
CA LEU A 227 -18.39 -0.33 -9.29
C LEU A 227 -18.80 -1.77 -8.99
N ILE A 228 -18.12 -2.49 -8.11
CA ILE A 228 -18.43 -3.90 -7.84
C ILE A 228 -19.87 -4.13 -7.36
N PRO A 229 -20.38 -3.44 -6.34
CA PRO A 229 -21.76 -3.64 -5.89
C PRO A 229 -22.80 -3.12 -6.91
N VAL A 230 -22.41 -2.23 -7.82
CA VAL A 230 -23.31 -1.66 -8.82
C VAL A 230 -23.38 -2.52 -10.08
N ALA A 231 -22.30 -3.21 -10.45
CA ALA A 231 -22.19 -3.93 -11.72
C ALA A 231 -23.33 -4.95 -11.99
N PRO A 232 -23.77 -5.80 -11.05
CA PRO A 232 -24.91 -6.68 -11.29
C PRO A 232 -26.22 -5.93 -11.53
N LEU A 233 -26.39 -4.76 -10.88
CA LEU A 233 -27.59 -3.93 -11.01
C LEU A 233 -27.65 -3.18 -12.33
N LEU A 234 -26.50 -2.96 -13.01
CA LEU A 234 -26.45 -2.44 -14.38
C LEU A 234 -26.99 -3.44 -15.40
N ILE A 235 -26.88 -4.73 -15.11
CA ILE A 235 -27.35 -5.80 -16.01
C ILE A 235 -28.84 -6.02 -15.85
N SER A 236 -29.34 -5.98 -14.61
CA SER A 236 -30.77 -6.20 -14.31
C SER A 236 -31.15 -5.58 -12.97
N THR A 237 -32.38 -5.11 -12.85
CA THR A 237 -32.97 -4.65 -11.60
C THR A 237 -33.82 -5.72 -10.92
N ALA A 238 -33.82 -6.94 -11.43
CA ALA A 238 -34.55 -8.07 -10.83
C ALA A 238 -33.94 -8.51 -9.50
N PRO A 239 -34.69 -9.18 -8.60
CA PRO A 239 -34.23 -9.58 -7.28
C PRO A 239 -32.92 -10.40 -7.27
N TRP A 240 -32.66 -11.20 -8.29
CA TRP A 240 -31.44 -11.98 -8.41
C TRP A 240 -30.19 -11.09 -8.52
N ALA A 241 -30.29 -9.94 -9.22
CA ALA A 241 -29.17 -9.03 -9.38
C ALA A 241 -28.74 -8.40 -8.04
N LEU A 242 -29.71 -8.14 -7.15
CA LEU A 242 -29.44 -7.67 -5.80
C LEU A 242 -28.64 -8.70 -4.99
N TRP A 243 -29.11 -9.96 -4.97
CA TRP A 243 -28.40 -11.01 -4.24
C TRP A 243 -27.02 -11.26 -4.83
N THR A 244 -26.87 -11.13 -6.16
CA THR A 244 -25.57 -11.20 -6.84
C THR A 244 -24.68 -10.01 -6.43
N SER A 245 -25.23 -8.79 -6.40
CA SER A 245 -24.50 -7.61 -5.92
C SER A 245 -23.98 -7.80 -4.49
N PHE A 246 -24.85 -8.25 -3.59
CA PHE A 246 -24.48 -8.56 -2.21
C PHE A 246 -23.38 -9.63 -2.14
N ALA A 247 -23.55 -10.75 -2.85
CA ALA A 247 -22.59 -11.86 -2.84
C ALA A 247 -21.22 -11.45 -3.39
N VAL A 248 -21.19 -10.73 -4.52
CA VAL A 248 -19.94 -10.27 -5.14
C VAL A 248 -19.24 -9.23 -4.27
N ALA A 249 -19.98 -8.30 -3.67
CA ALA A 249 -19.41 -7.34 -2.73
C ALA A 249 -18.81 -8.03 -1.50
N MET A 250 -19.52 -8.99 -0.90
CA MET A 250 -19.02 -9.75 0.26
C MET A 250 -17.78 -10.59 -0.09
N LEU A 251 -17.78 -11.26 -1.23
CA LEU A 251 -16.59 -11.99 -1.72
C LEU A 251 -15.40 -11.03 -1.94
N SER A 252 -15.65 -9.87 -2.50
CA SER A 252 -14.62 -8.85 -2.71
C SER A 252 -14.03 -8.35 -1.38
N HIS A 253 -14.85 -8.10 -0.35
CA HIS A 253 -14.37 -7.78 0.99
C HIS A 253 -13.45 -8.88 1.54
N PHE A 254 -13.86 -10.14 1.40
CA PHE A 254 -13.01 -11.25 1.83
C PHE A 254 -11.66 -11.27 1.12
N PHE A 255 -11.64 -11.11 -0.21
CA PHE A 255 -10.40 -11.10 -0.99
C PHE A 255 -9.51 -9.90 -0.69
N VAL A 256 -10.07 -8.72 -0.44
CA VAL A 256 -9.30 -7.56 0.03
C VAL A 256 -8.65 -7.85 1.38
N GLY A 257 -9.39 -8.44 2.32
CA GLY A 257 -8.84 -8.88 3.60
C GLY A 257 -7.74 -9.92 3.44
N ALA A 258 -7.96 -10.91 2.57
CA ALA A 258 -6.98 -11.93 2.24
C ALA A 258 -5.71 -11.33 1.59
N ALA A 259 -5.85 -10.40 0.64
CA ALA A 259 -4.73 -9.69 0.04
C ALA A 259 -3.95 -8.85 1.07
N ARG A 260 -4.66 -8.14 1.97
CA ARG A 260 -4.05 -7.40 3.06
C ARG A 260 -3.19 -8.28 3.97
N SER A 261 -3.57 -9.55 4.18
CA SER A 261 -2.82 -10.48 5.02
C SER A 261 -1.41 -10.75 4.52
N LEU A 262 -1.19 -10.69 3.18
CA LEU A 262 0.13 -10.90 2.57
C LEU A 262 1.16 -9.84 3.00
N PHE A 263 0.70 -8.64 3.38
CA PHE A 263 1.55 -7.53 3.80
C PHE A 263 1.59 -7.35 5.32
N THR A 264 0.57 -7.82 6.04
CA THR A 264 0.46 -7.63 7.50
C THR A 264 0.98 -8.82 8.31
N GLY A 265 1.34 -9.93 7.63
CA GLY A 265 1.78 -11.17 8.31
C GLY A 265 0.67 -11.87 9.11
N ARG A 266 -0.60 -11.43 8.98
CA ARG A 266 -1.75 -12.07 9.64
C ARG A 266 -2.23 -13.28 8.84
N GLY A 267 -2.95 -14.19 9.49
CA GLY A 267 -3.57 -15.32 8.81
C GLY A 267 -4.62 -14.87 7.79
N ILE A 268 -4.57 -15.43 6.57
CA ILE A 268 -5.45 -15.08 5.43
C ILE A 268 -6.92 -15.17 5.81
N MET A 269 -7.34 -16.26 6.44
CA MET A 269 -8.73 -16.49 6.83
C MET A 269 -9.22 -15.45 7.84
N ARG A 270 -8.41 -15.15 8.86
CA ARG A 270 -8.77 -14.16 9.89
C ARG A 270 -8.91 -12.77 9.28
N SER A 271 -7.97 -12.37 8.44
CA SER A 271 -8.01 -11.06 7.78
C SER A 271 -9.18 -10.94 6.79
N GLY A 272 -9.50 -12.03 6.08
CA GLY A 272 -10.68 -12.10 5.21
C GLY A 272 -11.99 -11.97 5.98
N ILE A 273 -12.12 -12.69 7.11
CA ILE A 273 -13.31 -12.60 7.98
C ILE A 273 -13.45 -11.21 8.61
N ASP A 274 -12.36 -10.59 9.07
CA ASP A 274 -12.40 -9.22 9.61
C ASP A 274 -13.03 -8.26 8.59
N MET A 275 -12.66 -8.36 7.31
CA MET A 275 -13.22 -7.52 6.24
C MET A 275 -14.66 -7.88 5.88
N LEU A 276 -15.03 -9.17 5.94
CA LEU A 276 -16.44 -9.58 5.79
C LEU A 276 -17.33 -8.94 6.86
N VAL A 277 -16.87 -8.92 8.12
CA VAL A 277 -17.63 -8.31 9.23
C VAL A 277 -17.80 -6.79 8.99
N VAL A 278 -16.75 -6.12 8.51
CA VAL A 278 -16.84 -4.69 8.16
C VAL A 278 -17.85 -4.47 7.02
N GLY A 279 -17.75 -5.20 5.92
CA GLY A 279 -18.65 -5.07 4.78
C GLY A 279 -20.12 -5.35 5.17
N LEU A 280 -20.35 -6.42 5.94
CA LEU A 280 -21.69 -6.75 6.45
C LEU A 280 -22.22 -5.64 7.38
N GLY A 281 -21.40 -5.14 8.30
CA GLY A 281 -21.76 -4.07 9.21
C GLY A 281 -22.20 -2.81 8.47
N VAL A 282 -21.46 -2.39 7.44
CA VAL A 282 -21.78 -1.21 6.62
C VAL A 282 -23.09 -1.43 5.85
N ALA A 283 -23.31 -2.61 5.26
CA ALA A 283 -24.55 -2.92 4.56
C ALA A 283 -25.77 -2.89 5.51
N VAL A 284 -25.64 -3.48 6.70
CA VAL A 284 -26.70 -3.49 7.71
C VAL A 284 -27.02 -2.08 8.19
N VAL A 285 -26.01 -1.32 8.58
CA VAL A 285 -26.17 0.09 9.01
C VAL A 285 -26.77 0.92 7.87
N GLY A 286 -26.27 0.82 6.67
CA GLY A 286 -26.79 1.53 5.50
C GLY A 286 -28.26 1.23 5.27
N TYR A 287 -28.63 -0.05 5.22
CA TYR A 287 -30.01 -0.47 4.99
C TYR A 287 -31.00 0.09 6.04
N PHE A 288 -30.70 -0.09 7.33
CA PHE A 288 -31.57 0.40 8.39
C PHE A 288 -31.61 1.93 8.49
N LEU A 289 -30.50 2.59 8.19
CA LEU A 289 -30.46 4.05 8.10
C LEU A 289 -31.33 4.57 6.97
N GLY A 290 -31.31 3.94 5.80
CA GLY A 290 -32.16 4.27 4.68
C GLY A 290 -33.66 4.09 5.00
N ASP A 291 -34.04 2.94 5.57
CA ASP A 291 -35.40 2.64 6.01
C ASP A 291 -35.89 3.64 7.06
N TRP A 292 -35.05 3.98 8.04
CA TRP A 292 -35.38 4.95 9.07
C TRP A 292 -35.56 6.37 8.54
N LEU A 293 -34.66 6.83 7.66
CA LEU A 293 -34.71 8.18 7.10
C LEU A 293 -36.01 8.41 6.31
N VAL A 294 -36.44 7.44 5.51
CA VAL A 294 -37.69 7.56 4.75
C VAL A 294 -38.92 7.61 5.63
N LYS A 295 -38.90 6.94 6.79
CA LYS A 295 -39.97 7.00 7.75
C LYS A 295 -40.02 8.31 8.57
N LEU A 296 -38.89 9.02 8.59
CA LEU A 296 -38.78 10.30 9.30
C LEU A 296 -39.17 11.49 8.43
N LEU A 297 -38.93 11.40 7.09
CA LEU A 297 -39.26 12.43 6.09
C LEU A 297 -40.68 12.31 5.57
#